data_936e91b66ead5f557beb64a9c5c0498d
#
_entry.id   936e91b66ead5f557beb64a9c5c0498d
#
_cell.length_a   1.000
_cell.length_b   1.000
_cell.length_c   1.000
_cell.angle_alpha   90.00
_cell.angle_beta   90.00
_cell.angle_gamma   90.00
#
_symmetry.space_group_name_H-M   'P 1'
#
loop_
_entity.id
_entity.type
_entity.pdbx_description
1 polymer ?
#
loop_
_entity_poly.entity_id
_entity_poly.type
_entity_poly.pdbx_seq_one_letter_code
_entity_poly.pdbx_strand_id
1 'polypeptide(L)'
;MTGQSRIGVTGLAVMGANLARNIARHGVPVAVHNRTGARTTEFIEAYGDEGEFTGTQSLQEFVDALERPRRIIVMVKAGKPVDGVITELTPLLDEGDIIIDAGNSHFPDTVRRTAECAANGIRFMGVGVSGGEEGALLGPSIMPGGDPEAYAEVKDVFEAIAAQVDGTPCVVHVGPGGAGHYVKMVHNGIEYADMQLIVEAYDLLTHVAGLDAPAIGKIFEEWNSGDLESFLIEITGKVLAKVDEKTGGPLVDVIVDRAGQKGTGTWTAIDALGLGIPLTGITEAVFARGLSALRDERKKASTTLAGPNPSAAEDRTDLVDDIRQALYASKVVAYAQGFAQMRAASLQNDWNLDLGAMATIWRGGCIIRAQFLNRIRDAYAEHPDLDNLLMVPYFTEAVANAQDAWRRVVVTATEQGVAIPAFSSSLSYYDGYRRERGPANLIQGLRDFFGAHTYERIDAEGSFHTRWAQDGTEVRTD
;
A
#
# COMPACT_ATOMS: atom_id res chain seq x y z
N MET A 1 -23.35 -1.09 38.84
CA MET A 1 -22.25 -0.25 38.34
C MET A 1 -21.66 -1.03 37.15
N THR A 2 -21.96 -0.60 35.95
CA THR A 2 -21.29 -1.12 34.74
C THR A 2 -19.80 -0.82 34.92
N GLY A 3 -18.94 -1.83 34.79
CA GLY A 3 -17.48 -1.65 34.87
C GLY A 3 -17.02 -0.60 33.85
N GLN A 4 -15.87 0.02 34.07
CA GLN A 4 -15.28 0.93 33.09
C GLN A 4 -14.86 0.14 31.85
N SER A 5 -15.04 0.74 30.68
CA SER A 5 -14.61 0.14 29.41
C SER A 5 -13.07 0.13 29.30
N ARG A 6 -12.53 -0.96 28.78
CA ARG A 6 -11.06 -1.11 28.66
C ARG A 6 -10.45 -0.24 27.55
N ILE A 7 -11.20 -0.03 26.47
CA ILE A 7 -10.75 0.73 25.30
C ILE A 7 -11.89 1.55 24.74
N GLY A 8 -11.56 2.69 24.15
CA GLY A 8 -12.54 3.57 23.51
C GLY A 8 -12.32 3.67 22.01
N VAL A 9 -13.39 3.81 21.25
CA VAL A 9 -13.36 4.10 19.80
C VAL A 9 -14.15 5.36 19.52
N THR A 10 -13.52 6.39 19.00
CA THR A 10 -14.16 7.61 18.54
C THR A 10 -14.09 7.73 17.00
N GLY A 11 -15.25 7.97 16.39
CA GLY A 11 -15.44 7.98 14.94
C GLY A 11 -16.05 6.68 14.42
N LEU A 12 -17.37 6.63 14.39
CA LEU A 12 -18.20 5.45 14.04
C LEU A 12 -18.65 5.46 12.57
N ALA A 13 -17.74 5.81 11.64
CA ALA A 13 -17.92 5.48 10.23
C ALA A 13 -17.63 3.97 10.03
N VAL A 14 -17.75 3.47 8.80
CA VAL A 14 -17.65 2.03 8.48
C VAL A 14 -16.48 1.33 9.20
N MET A 15 -15.28 1.86 9.09
CA MET A 15 -14.09 1.23 9.68
C MET A 15 -14.10 1.26 11.21
N GLY A 16 -14.45 2.41 11.82
CA GLY A 16 -14.48 2.55 13.28
C GLY A 16 -15.60 1.74 13.91
N ALA A 17 -16.77 1.70 13.30
CA ALA A 17 -17.89 0.87 13.75
C ALA A 17 -17.51 -0.62 13.73
N ASN A 18 -16.93 -1.10 12.63
CA ASN A 18 -16.54 -2.50 12.49
C ASN A 18 -15.39 -2.88 13.42
N LEU A 19 -14.41 -1.99 13.64
CA LEU A 19 -13.33 -2.24 14.58
C LEU A 19 -13.85 -2.32 16.03
N ALA A 20 -14.76 -1.41 16.44
CA ALA A 20 -15.42 -1.45 17.76
C ALA A 20 -16.17 -2.76 17.97
N ARG A 21 -16.95 -3.21 16.96
CA ARG A 21 -17.67 -4.50 16.97
C ARG A 21 -16.71 -5.68 17.10
N ASN A 22 -15.61 -5.68 16.33
CA ASN A 22 -14.59 -6.72 16.39
C ASN A 22 -14.01 -6.83 17.81
N ILE A 23 -13.62 -5.70 18.40
CA ILE A 23 -13.09 -5.66 19.77
C ILE A 23 -14.12 -6.23 20.78
N ALA A 24 -15.36 -5.78 20.72
CA ALA A 24 -16.41 -6.22 21.63
C ALA A 24 -16.75 -7.72 21.48
N ARG A 25 -16.78 -8.23 20.24
CA ARG A 25 -16.95 -9.66 19.95
C ARG A 25 -15.86 -10.57 20.52
N HIS A 26 -14.67 -10.01 20.78
CA HIS A 26 -13.59 -10.71 21.48
C HIS A 26 -13.63 -10.53 23.01
N GLY A 27 -14.77 -10.07 23.54
CA GLY A 27 -15.02 -9.99 24.97
C GLY A 27 -14.36 -8.82 25.68
N VAL A 28 -13.89 -7.81 24.94
CA VAL A 28 -13.31 -6.59 25.51
C VAL A 28 -14.38 -5.51 25.59
N PRO A 29 -14.68 -4.94 26.79
CA PRO A 29 -15.62 -3.83 26.94
C PRO A 29 -15.16 -2.57 26.22
N VAL A 30 -16.04 -1.98 25.38
CA VAL A 30 -15.70 -0.84 24.49
C VAL A 30 -16.59 0.37 24.79
N ALA A 31 -15.98 1.52 25.05
CA ALA A 31 -16.70 2.80 24.99
C ALA A 31 -16.73 3.28 23.54
N VAL A 32 -17.87 3.75 23.05
CA VAL A 32 -18.04 4.25 21.68
C VAL A 32 -18.55 5.67 21.67
N HIS A 33 -17.94 6.49 20.84
CA HIS A 33 -18.29 7.90 20.66
C HIS A 33 -18.25 8.30 19.19
N ASN A 34 -19.15 9.20 18.80
CA ASN A 34 -19.05 9.90 17.53
C ASN A 34 -19.47 11.35 17.73
N ARG A 35 -18.77 12.28 17.06
CA ARG A 35 -19.06 13.72 17.12
C ARG A 35 -20.54 14.04 16.87
N THR A 36 -21.21 13.31 15.99
CA THR A 36 -22.66 13.35 15.81
C THR A 36 -23.27 12.28 16.69
N GLY A 37 -23.80 12.66 17.86
CA GLY A 37 -24.31 11.73 18.88
C GLY A 37 -25.36 10.73 18.37
N ALA A 38 -26.22 11.14 17.39
CA ALA A 38 -27.18 10.24 16.77
C ALA A 38 -26.52 8.97 16.21
N ARG A 39 -25.31 9.06 15.65
CA ARG A 39 -24.58 7.87 15.17
C ARG A 39 -24.18 6.91 16.26
N THR A 40 -23.85 7.43 17.45
CA THR A 40 -23.58 6.56 18.60
C THR A 40 -24.86 5.82 19.02
N THR A 41 -25.99 6.50 19.04
CA THR A 41 -27.29 5.87 19.33
C THR A 41 -27.64 4.81 18.30
N GLU A 42 -27.57 5.13 17.00
CA GLU A 42 -27.79 4.19 15.90
C GLU A 42 -26.86 2.97 15.98
N PHE A 43 -25.59 3.17 16.33
CA PHE A 43 -24.63 2.08 16.52
C PHE A 43 -25.03 1.14 17.64
N ILE A 44 -25.43 1.67 18.81
CA ILE A 44 -25.86 0.86 19.96
C ILE A 44 -27.18 0.12 19.65
N GLU A 45 -28.14 0.78 18.98
CA GLU A 45 -29.39 0.13 18.55
C GLU A 45 -29.13 -1.01 17.55
N ALA A 46 -28.16 -0.85 16.63
CA ALA A 46 -27.89 -1.84 15.59
C ALA A 46 -27.01 -3.00 16.06
N TYR A 47 -26.07 -2.75 16.98
CA TYR A 47 -25.00 -3.69 17.30
C TYR A 47 -24.76 -3.91 18.81
N GLY A 48 -25.59 -3.32 19.67
CA GLY A 48 -25.43 -3.41 21.13
C GLY A 48 -25.40 -4.84 21.68
N ASP A 49 -26.08 -5.78 21.00
CA ASP A 49 -26.14 -7.20 21.40
C ASP A 49 -24.88 -8.00 20.98
N GLU A 50 -23.95 -7.42 20.23
CA GLU A 50 -22.73 -8.11 19.75
C GLU A 50 -21.60 -8.18 20.81
N GLY A 51 -21.72 -7.42 21.91
CA GLY A 51 -20.74 -7.39 22.99
C GLY A 51 -21.05 -6.31 24.02
N GLU A 52 -20.08 -6.03 24.90
CA GLU A 52 -20.24 -5.03 25.95
C GLU A 52 -19.82 -3.63 25.45
N PHE A 53 -20.84 -2.79 25.19
CA PHE A 53 -20.65 -1.42 24.73
C PHE A 53 -21.16 -0.38 25.73
N THR A 54 -20.40 0.72 25.87
CA THR A 54 -20.81 1.95 26.54
C THR A 54 -20.96 3.06 25.50
N GLY A 55 -22.18 3.40 25.09
CA GLY A 55 -22.46 4.52 24.17
C GLY A 55 -22.42 5.86 24.91
N THR A 56 -21.69 6.84 24.36
CA THR A 56 -21.51 8.17 24.97
C THR A 56 -21.88 9.29 24.02
N GLN A 57 -22.38 10.40 24.54
CA GLN A 57 -22.87 11.53 23.74
C GLN A 57 -21.88 12.71 23.69
N SER A 58 -20.91 12.73 24.61
CA SER A 58 -19.86 13.74 24.68
C SER A 58 -18.49 13.12 24.86
N LEU A 59 -17.43 13.85 24.50
CA LEU A 59 -16.04 13.40 24.76
C LEU A 59 -15.75 13.29 26.24
N GLN A 60 -16.36 14.13 27.10
CA GLN A 60 -16.19 14.00 28.55
C GLN A 60 -16.78 12.68 29.05
N GLU A 61 -18.03 12.35 28.70
CA GLU A 61 -18.65 11.06 29.06
C GLU A 61 -17.82 9.89 28.52
N PHE A 62 -17.27 10.02 27.31
CA PHE A 62 -16.43 9.00 26.67
C PHE A 62 -15.15 8.74 27.45
N VAL A 63 -14.45 9.79 27.85
CA VAL A 63 -13.23 9.69 28.64
C VAL A 63 -13.50 9.15 30.04
N ASP A 64 -14.60 9.57 30.69
CA ASP A 64 -15.02 9.11 32.02
C ASP A 64 -15.46 7.64 32.04
N ALA A 65 -15.88 7.08 30.89
CA ALA A 65 -16.24 5.68 30.74
C ALA A 65 -15.05 4.73 30.65
N LEU A 66 -13.81 5.24 30.51
CA LEU A 66 -12.63 4.44 30.29
C LEU A 66 -11.82 4.19 31.57
N GLU A 67 -11.29 2.97 31.72
CA GLU A 67 -10.31 2.65 32.76
C GLU A 67 -8.94 3.29 32.45
N ARG A 68 -8.13 3.51 33.50
CA ARG A 68 -6.78 4.09 33.37
C ARG A 68 -5.69 3.01 33.30
N PRO A 69 -4.62 3.24 32.48
CA PRO A 69 -4.47 4.33 31.52
C PRO A 69 -5.53 4.21 30.41
N ARG A 70 -6.11 5.33 30.01
CA ARG A 70 -7.14 5.34 28.98
C ARG A 70 -6.53 5.02 27.62
N ARG A 71 -7.21 4.20 26.82
CA ARG A 71 -6.77 3.74 25.50
C ARG A 71 -7.83 4.13 24.49
N ILE A 72 -7.52 5.12 23.64
CA ILE A 72 -8.50 5.77 22.77
C ILE A 72 -8.09 5.60 21.31
N ILE A 73 -8.85 4.79 20.58
CA ILE A 73 -8.75 4.65 19.13
C ILE A 73 -9.50 5.79 18.44
N VAL A 74 -8.78 6.56 17.63
CA VAL A 74 -9.31 7.63 16.78
C VAL A 74 -9.42 7.10 15.35
N MET A 75 -10.65 6.95 14.86
CA MET A 75 -10.94 6.45 13.51
C MET A 75 -11.70 7.49 12.70
N VAL A 76 -11.03 8.58 12.36
CA VAL A 76 -11.59 9.69 11.60
C VAL A 76 -10.78 9.93 10.30
N LYS A 77 -11.27 10.83 9.43
CA LYS A 77 -10.56 11.20 8.21
C LYS A 77 -9.18 11.79 8.57
N ALA A 78 -8.14 11.35 7.88
CA ALA A 78 -6.77 11.83 8.03
C ALA A 78 -6.63 13.35 7.86
N GLY A 79 -5.58 13.93 8.44
CA GLY A 79 -5.27 15.35 8.41
C GLY A 79 -5.96 16.12 9.54
N LYS A 80 -6.44 17.33 9.27
CA LYS A 80 -7.04 18.24 10.27
C LYS A 80 -8.12 17.63 11.18
N PRO A 81 -8.98 16.69 10.72
CA PRO A 81 -9.93 16.04 11.63
C PRO A 81 -9.28 15.28 12.79
N VAL A 82 -8.13 14.64 12.56
CA VAL A 82 -7.37 13.97 13.62
C VAL A 82 -6.80 14.99 14.60
N ASP A 83 -6.23 16.09 14.08
CA ASP A 83 -5.69 17.18 14.91
C ASP A 83 -6.80 17.78 15.81
N GLY A 84 -8.01 17.95 15.25
CA GLY A 84 -9.16 18.43 16.00
C GLY A 84 -9.54 17.50 17.17
N VAL A 85 -9.60 16.19 16.93
CA VAL A 85 -9.93 15.21 17.98
C VAL A 85 -8.85 15.20 19.07
N ILE A 86 -7.56 15.25 18.70
CA ILE A 86 -6.45 15.32 19.66
C ILE A 86 -6.57 16.59 20.53
N THR A 87 -6.84 17.74 19.89
CA THR A 87 -7.00 19.01 20.61
C THR A 87 -8.14 18.97 21.63
N GLU A 88 -9.26 18.35 21.28
CA GLU A 88 -10.44 18.21 22.14
C GLU A 88 -10.22 17.17 23.26
N LEU A 89 -9.47 16.11 23.02
CA LEU A 89 -9.16 15.07 24.01
C LEU A 89 -8.09 15.49 25.01
N THR A 90 -7.03 16.18 24.57
CA THR A 90 -5.87 16.52 25.41
C THR A 90 -6.23 17.12 26.78
N PRO A 91 -7.16 18.12 26.91
CA PRO A 91 -7.51 18.66 28.22
C PRO A 91 -8.34 17.73 29.13
N LEU A 92 -8.82 16.59 28.61
CA LEU A 92 -9.63 15.60 29.32
C LEU A 92 -8.80 14.40 29.78
N LEU A 93 -7.58 14.26 29.29
CA LEU A 93 -6.70 13.12 29.53
C LEU A 93 -5.68 13.41 30.63
N ASP A 94 -5.24 12.33 31.27
CA ASP A 94 -4.20 12.36 32.29
C ASP A 94 -2.85 11.88 31.72
N GLU A 95 -1.77 12.12 32.46
CA GLU A 95 -0.45 11.61 32.10
C GLU A 95 -0.46 10.07 31.99
N GLY A 96 0.10 9.57 30.90
CA GLY A 96 0.17 8.14 30.58
C GLY A 96 -1.03 7.59 29.80
N ASP A 97 -2.09 8.37 29.61
CA ASP A 97 -3.19 8.00 28.71
C ASP A 97 -2.71 7.91 27.25
N ILE A 98 -3.39 7.11 26.44
CA ILE A 98 -2.93 6.71 25.11
C ILE A 98 -3.94 7.14 24.04
N ILE A 99 -3.47 7.90 23.05
CA ILE A 99 -4.21 8.18 21.81
C ILE A 99 -3.65 7.30 20.69
N ILE A 100 -4.54 6.59 20.00
CA ILE A 100 -4.23 5.64 18.92
C ILE A 100 -4.89 6.15 17.64
N ASP A 101 -4.12 6.80 16.77
CA ASP A 101 -4.60 7.19 15.43
C ASP A 101 -4.61 5.96 14.53
N ALA A 102 -5.78 5.38 14.30
CA ALA A 102 -5.96 4.18 13.49
C ALA A 102 -6.46 4.51 12.07
N GLY A 103 -6.43 5.78 11.67
CA GLY A 103 -6.74 6.23 10.31
C GLY A 103 -5.60 5.99 9.32
N ASN A 104 -5.83 6.33 8.04
CA ASN A 104 -4.76 6.36 7.03
C ASN A 104 -4.05 7.71 7.07
N SER A 105 -3.39 8.04 8.17
CA SER A 105 -2.71 9.31 8.35
C SER A 105 -1.36 9.35 7.62
N HIS A 106 -0.97 10.56 7.20
CA HIS A 106 0.35 10.80 6.62
C HIS A 106 1.41 10.71 7.73
N PHE A 107 2.43 9.90 7.55
CA PHE A 107 3.40 9.59 8.62
C PHE A 107 4.14 10.83 9.20
N PRO A 108 4.44 11.90 8.44
CA PRO A 108 5.01 13.12 9.03
C PRO A 108 4.06 13.82 10.01
N ASP A 109 2.74 13.78 9.75
CA ASP A 109 1.76 14.27 10.72
C ASP A 109 1.78 13.42 12.00
N THR A 110 1.98 12.12 11.86
CA THR A 110 2.10 11.19 13.00
C THR A 110 3.32 11.53 13.86
N VAL A 111 4.47 11.78 13.23
CA VAL A 111 5.70 12.21 13.94
C VAL A 111 5.46 13.52 14.70
N ARG A 112 4.83 14.51 14.08
CA ARG A 112 4.47 15.78 14.71
C ARG A 112 3.52 15.56 15.91
N ARG A 113 2.44 14.80 15.71
CA ARG A 113 1.45 14.48 16.75
C ARG A 113 2.05 13.75 17.94
N THR A 114 2.97 12.83 17.67
CA THR A 114 3.72 12.12 18.74
C THR A 114 4.44 13.10 19.65
N ALA A 115 5.15 14.09 19.08
CA ALA A 115 5.86 15.11 19.86
C ALA A 115 4.89 16.03 20.60
N GLU A 116 3.79 16.45 19.97
CA GLU A 116 2.76 17.31 20.59
C GLU A 116 2.04 16.62 21.75
N CYS A 117 1.69 15.35 21.63
CA CYS A 117 1.07 14.56 22.70
C CYS A 117 2.05 14.35 23.85
N ALA A 118 3.30 13.98 23.57
CA ALA A 118 4.33 13.76 24.58
C ALA A 118 4.59 15.00 25.43
N ALA A 119 4.54 16.21 24.83
CA ALA A 119 4.65 17.48 25.55
C ALA A 119 3.53 17.71 26.58
N ASN A 120 2.42 16.99 26.48
CA ASN A 120 1.28 16.98 27.38
C ASN A 120 1.21 15.70 28.26
N GLY A 121 2.25 14.89 28.29
CA GLY A 121 2.30 13.64 29.05
C GLY A 121 1.45 12.51 28.47
N ILE A 122 0.90 12.68 27.25
CA ILE A 122 0.04 11.72 26.56
C ILE A 122 0.90 10.87 25.63
N ARG A 123 0.70 9.56 25.64
CA ARG A 123 1.34 8.63 24.69
C ARG A 123 0.56 8.59 23.39
N PHE A 124 1.27 8.56 22.27
CA PHE A 124 0.65 8.54 20.95
C PHE A 124 1.14 7.37 20.12
N MET A 125 0.20 6.71 19.43
CA MET A 125 0.49 5.63 18.48
C MET A 125 -0.13 5.94 17.12
N GLY A 126 0.64 5.79 16.06
CA GLY A 126 0.13 5.76 14.68
C GLY A 126 -0.04 4.32 14.23
N VAL A 127 -1.27 3.89 13.99
CA VAL A 127 -1.59 2.49 13.72
C VAL A 127 -2.24 2.32 12.37
N GLY A 128 -1.53 1.69 11.43
CA GLY A 128 -2.11 1.29 10.15
C GLY A 128 -3.07 0.11 10.35
N VAL A 129 -4.31 0.25 9.91
CA VAL A 129 -5.30 -0.84 9.90
C VAL A 129 -5.69 -1.15 8.45
N SER A 130 -5.59 -2.41 8.05
CA SER A 130 -5.93 -2.88 6.70
C SER A 130 -7.10 -3.85 6.72
N GLY A 131 -7.54 -4.31 5.52
CA GLY A 131 -8.59 -5.31 5.36
C GLY A 131 -9.93 -4.76 4.88
N GLY A 132 -10.07 -3.43 4.75
CA GLY A 132 -11.33 -2.80 4.36
C GLY A 132 -12.45 -3.02 5.37
N GLU A 133 -13.70 -2.91 4.91
CA GLU A 133 -14.89 -3.04 5.74
C GLU A 133 -14.98 -4.41 6.44
N GLU A 134 -14.83 -5.47 5.66
CA GLU A 134 -14.94 -6.85 6.15
C GLU A 134 -13.76 -7.20 7.08
N GLY A 135 -12.53 -6.83 6.68
CA GLY A 135 -11.34 -7.12 7.49
C GLY A 135 -11.38 -6.41 8.84
N ALA A 136 -11.84 -5.17 8.92
CA ALA A 136 -11.98 -4.47 10.19
C ALA A 136 -12.90 -5.20 11.18
N LEU A 137 -13.93 -5.91 10.67
CA LEU A 137 -14.87 -6.67 11.48
C LEU A 137 -14.40 -8.07 11.84
N LEU A 138 -13.74 -8.77 10.90
CA LEU A 138 -13.48 -10.21 10.99
C LEU A 138 -12.02 -10.56 11.29
N GLY A 139 -11.11 -9.58 11.18
CA GLY A 139 -9.68 -9.76 11.42
C GLY A 139 -8.85 -8.88 10.50
N PRO A 140 -8.42 -7.68 10.92
CA PRO A 140 -7.54 -6.82 10.16
C PRO A 140 -6.07 -7.23 10.28
N SER A 141 -5.26 -6.83 9.31
CA SER A 141 -3.81 -6.66 9.52
C SER A 141 -3.59 -5.32 10.22
N ILE A 142 -2.83 -5.33 11.31
CA ILE A 142 -2.61 -4.15 12.15
C ILE A 142 -1.11 -3.83 12.21
N MET A 143 -0.75 -2.58 11.99
CA MET A 143 0.62 -2.06 11.93
C MET A 143 0.82 -0.97 12.99
N PRO A 144 0.94 -1.34 14.28
CA PRO A 144 1.16 -0.38 15.36
C PRO A 144 2.57 0.21 15.31
N GLY A 145 2.67 1.53 15.29
CA GLY A 145 3.91 2.27 15.46
C GLY A 145 3.81 3.26 16.61
N GLY A 146 4.94 3.72 17.11
CA GLY A 146 5.01 4.69 18.19
C GLY A 146 5.65 4.11 19.46
N ASP A 147 5.18 4.56 20.62
CA ASP A 147 5.71 4.17 21.92
C ASP A 147 5.51 2.66 22.20
N PRO A 148 6.59 1.87 22.43
CA PRO A 148 6.47 0.45 22.72
C PRO A 148 5.77 0.14 24.06
N GLU A 149 5.82 1.04 25.05
CA GLU A 149 5.07 0.87 26.29
C GLU A 149 3.57 1.09 26.07
N ALA A 150 3.19 2.06 25.23
CA ALA A 150 1.80 2.23 24.83
C ALA A 150 1.28 1.01 24.04
N TYR A 151 2.11 0.43 23.16
CA TYR A 151 1.76 -0.81 22.46
C TYR A 151 1.53 -1.98 23.44
N ALA A 152 2.37 -2.13 24.47
CA ALA A 152 2.23 -3.19 25.46
C ALA A 152 0.85 -3.16 26.17
N GLU A 153 0.26 -1.96 26.36
CA GLU A 153 -1.05 -1.76 26.98
C GLU A 153 -2.25 -2.21 26.10
N VAL A 154 -2.05 -2.37 24.79
CA VAL A 154 -3.11 -2.75 23.83
C VAL A 154 -2.77 -4.00 23.03
N LYS A 155 -1.61 -4.58 23.26
CA LYS A 155 -1.09 -5.73 22.50
C LYS A 155 -2.06 -6.90 22.48
N ASP A 156 -2.56 -7.30 23.63
CA ASP A 156 -3.48 -8.43 23.76
C ASP A 156 -4.82 -8.18 23.03
N VAL A 157 -5.32 -6.94 23.06
CA VAL A 157 -6.52 -6.56 22.28
C VAL A 157 -6.24 -6.65 20.78
N PHE A 158 -5.11 -6.11 20.32
CA PHE A 158 -4.76 -6.13 18.92
C PHE A 158 -4.47 -7.54 18.40
N GLU A 159 -3.80 -8.39 19.20
CA GLU A 159 -3.57 -9.79 18.84
C GLU A 159 -4.87 -10.61 18.78
N ALA A 160 -5.83 -10.31 19.65
CA ALA A 160 -7.13 -10.98 19.64
C ALA A 160 -7.97 -10.65 18.40
N ILE A 161 -7.98 -9.36 17.98
CA ILE A 161 -8.81 -8.89 16.87
C ILE A 161 -8.17 -9.01 15.51
N ALA A 162 -6.85 -9.24 15.43
CA ALA A 162 -6.13 -9.36 14.16
C ALA A 162 -6.46 -10.66 13.43
N ALA A 163 -6.32 -10.66 12.12
CA ALA A 163 -6.37 -11.87 11.32
C ALA A 163 -5.35 -12.90 11.84
N GLN A 164 -5.74 -14.16 11.82
CA GLN A 164 -4.87 -15.28 12.23
C GLN A 164 -4.46 -16.07 11.00
N VAL A 165 -3.15 -16.25 10.79
CA VAL A 165 -2.61 -17.10 9.72
C VAL A 165 -1.64 -18.11 10.35
N ASP A 166 -1.95 -19.40 10.22
CA ASP A 166 -1.19 -20.49 10.83
C ASP A 166 -0.98 -20.29 12.35
N GLY A 167 -1.99 -19.78 13.05
CA GLY A 167 -1.94 -19.46 14.49
C GLY A 167 -1.09 -18.24 14.86
N THR A 168 -0.64 -17.47 13.88
CA THR A 168 0.11 -16.23 14.10
C THR A 168 -0.78 -15.03 13.82
N PRO A 169 -0.95 -14.09 14.78
CA PRO A 169 -1.74 -12.89 14.55
C PRO A 169 -1.03 -11.94 13.57
N CYS A 170 -1.80 -11.36 12.65
CA CYS A 170 -1.32 -10.39 11.69
C CYS A 170 -1.15 -8.98 12.31
N VAL A 171 -0.40 -8.91 13.40
CA VAL A 171 -0.05 -7.70 14.12
C VAL A 171 1.35 -7.83 14.74
N VAL A 172 2.13 -6.75 14.65
CA VAL A 172 3.41 -6.63 15.35
C VAL A 172 3.72 -5.15 15.56
N HIS A 173 4.41 -4.79 16.65
CA HIS A 173 4.95 -3.44 16.79
C HIS A 173 5.96 -3.16 15.68
N VAL A 174 5.63 -2.21 14.81
CA VAL A 174 6.39 -1.94 13.56
C VAL A 174 7.69 -1.20 13.87
N GLY A 175 7.63 -0.20 14.76
CA GLY A 175 8.76 0.65 15.08
C GLY A 175 8.32 1.97 15.73
N PRO A 176 9.25 2.85 16.09
CA PRO A 176 8.94 4.09 16.79
C PRO A 176 8.28 5.14 15.87
N GLY A 177 7.69 6.17 16.46
CA GLY A 177 7.19 7.37 15.80
C GLY A 177 6.17 7.07 14.71
N GLY A 178 6.46 7.51 13.49
CA GLY A 178 5.59 7.36 12.32
C GLY A 178 5.63 6.02 11.61
N ALA A 179 6.44 5.04 12.08
CA ALA A 179 6.72 3.78 11.38
C ALA A 179 5.45 3.00 11.00
N GLY A 180 4.44 2.93 11.88
CA GLY A 180 3.19 2.20 11.61
C GLY A 180 2.41 2.76 10.42
N HIS A 181 2.22 4.07 10.37
CA HIS A 181 1.57 4.73 9.23
C HIS A 181 2.45 4.70 7.96
N TYR A 182 3.77 4.73 8.10
CA TYR A 182 4.68 4.58 6.99
C TYR A 182 4.54 3.21 6.31
N VAL A 183 4.62 2.14 7.08
CA VAL A 183 4.45 0.77 6.56
C VAL A 183 3.06 0.60 5.92
N LYS A 184 2.01 1.17 6.53
CA LYS A 184 0.67 1.18 5.94
C LYS A 184 0.60 1.99 4.64
N MET A 185 1.30 3.11 4.55
CA MET A 185 1.40 3.93 3.33
C MET A 185 2.04 3.12 2.18
N VAL A 186 3.16 2.45 2.44
CA VAL A 186 3.84 1.61 1.44
C VAL A 186 3.00 0.40 1.06
N HIS A 187 2.35 -0.26 2.03
CA HIS A 187 1.35 -1.29 1.76
C HIS A 187 0.31 -0.83 0.73
N ASN A 188 -0.25 0.37 0.93
CA ASN A 188 -1.23 0.92 -0.02
C ASN A 188 -0.59 1.29 -1.36
N GLY A 189 0.67 1.69 -1.39
CA GLY A 189 1.42 1.90 -2.63
C GLY A 189 1.54 0.61 -3.45
N ILE A 190 1.92 -0.49 -2.82
CA ILE A 190 1.97 -1.82 -3.46
C ILE A 190 0.58 -2.22 -3.97
N GLU A 191 -0.49 -1.99 -3.19
CA GLU A 191 -1.87 -2.20 -3.60
C GLU A 191 -2.21 -1.45 -4.90
N TYR A 192 -1.75 -0.20 -5.04
CA TYR A 192 -1.97 0.59 -6.26
C TYR A 192 -1.29 -0.05 -7.47
N ALA A 193 -0.03 -0.47 -7.34
CA ALA A 193 0.70 -1.12 -8.41
C ALA A 193 0.05 -2.46 -8.78
N ASP A 194 -0.32 -3.27 -7.81
CA ASP A 194 -0.96 -4.57 -8.02
C ASP A 194 -2.30 -4.43 -8.76
N MET A 195 -3.15 -3.49 -8.33
CA MET A 195 -4.40 -3.18 -9.03
C MET A 195 -4.16 -2.68 -10.45
N GLN A 196 -3.14 -1.84 -10.67
CA GLN A 196 -2.81 -1.34 -12.01
C GLN A 196 -2.36 -2.47 -12.93
N LEU A 197 -1.51 -3.38 -12.45
CA LEU A 197 -1.08 -4.56 -13.21
C LEU A 197 -2.26 -5.46 -13.57
N ILE A 198 -3.19 -5.68 -12.64
CA ILE A 198 -4.41 -6.46 -12.87
C ILE A 198 -5.29 -5.82 -13.96
N VAL A 199 -5.49 -4.49 -13.93
CA VAL A 199 -6.33 -3.84 -14.93
C VAL A 199 -5.65 -3.73 -16.29
N GLU A 200 -4.32 -3.66 -16.35
CA GLU A 200 -3.56 -3.76 -17.61
C GLU A 200 -3.67 -5.17 -18.22
N ALA A 201 -3.60 -6.23 -17.39
CA ALA A 201 -3.88 -7.59 -17.82
C ALA A 201 -5.32 -7.76 -18.35
N TYR A 202 -6.30 -7.20 -17.63
CA TYR A 202 -7.69 -7.17 -18.08
C TYR A 202 -7.85 -6.46 -19.43
N ASP A 203 -7.20 -5.32 -19.63
CA ASP A 203 -7.26 -4.54 -20.88
C ASP A 203 -6.69 -5.32 -22.07
N LEU A 204 -5.54 -5.99 -21.87
CA LEU A 204 -4.94 -6.88 -22.88
C LEU A 204 -5.86 -8.08 -23.20
N LEU A 205 -6.43 -8.73 -22.20
CA LEU A 205 -7.35 -9.85 -22.38
C LEU A 205 -8.64 -9.41 -23.12
N THR A 206 -9.11 -8.19 -22.87
CA THR A 206 -10.29 -7.63 -23.55
C THR A 206 -9.98 -7.26 -24.99
N HIS A 207 -8.98 -6.44 -25.24
CA HIS A 207 -8.79 -5.79 -26.53
C HIS A 207 -7.85 -6.54 -27.47
N VAL A 208 -6.88 -7.30 -26.94
CA VAL A 208 -5.94 -8.08 -27.75
C VAL A 208 -6.34 -9.55 -27.80
N ALA A 209 -6.74 -10.15 -26.69
CA ALA A 209 -7.31 -11.49 -26.71
C ALA A 209 -8.81 -11.52 -27.07
N GLY A 210 -9.55 -10.39 -27.06
CA GLY A 210 -10.97 -10.22 -27.44
C GLY A 210 -11.92 -11.07 -26.61
N LEU A 211 -11.63 -11.20 -25.34
CA LEU A 211 -12.43 -11.94 -24.37
C LEU A 211 -13.43 -11.00 -23.71
N ASP A 212 -14.59 -11.51 -23.36
CA ASP A 212 -15.58 -10.80 -22.55
C ASP A 212 -15.25 -10.90 -21.03
N ALA A 213 -15.86 -10.03 -20.24
CA ALA A 213 -15.59 -9.97 -18.80
C ALA A 213 -15.85 -11.31 -18.06
N PRO A 214 -16.93 -12.06 -18.31
CA PRO A 214 -17.13 -13.37 -17.71
C PRO A 214 -16.05 -14.41 -18.04
N ALA A 215 -15.56 -14.43 -19.30
CA ALA A 215 -14.48 -15.32 -19.70
C ALA A 215 -13.16 -14.95 -19.01
N ILE A 216 -12.87 -13.66 -18.94
CA ILE A 216 -11.69 -13.14 -18.20
C ILE A 216 -11.81 -13.46 -16.71
N GLY A 217 -13.01 -13.35 -16.14
CA GLY A 217 -13.27 -13.72 -14.74
C GLY A 217 -12.85 -15.15 -14.42
N LYS A 218 -13.17 -16.10 -15.30
CA LYS A 218 -12.74 -17.53 -15.17
C LYS A 218 -11.22 -17.70 -15.26
N ILE A 219 -10.55 -16.93 -16.12
CA ILE A 219 -9.09 -16.92 -16.22
C ILE A 219 -8.47 -16.45 -14.89
N PHE A 220 -9.00 -15.38 -14.28
CA PHE A 220 -8.51 -14.93 -12.98
C PHE A 220 -8.82 -15.94 -11.86
N GLU A 221 -9.95 -16.63 -11.88
CA GLU A 221 -10.25 -17.73 -10.95
C GLU A 221 -9.24 -18.87 -11.09
N GLU A 222 -8.87 -19.26 -12.32
CA GLU A 222 -7.83 -20.25 -12.58
C GLU A 222 -6.46 -19.77 -12.08
N TRP A 223 -6.06 -18.54 -12.41
CA TRP A 223 -4.81 -17.95 -11.94
C TRP A 223 -4.71 -17.88 -10.41
N ASN A 224 -5.84 -17.70 -9.73
CA ASN A 224 -5.90 -17.67 -8.26
C ASN A 224 -5.66 -19.06 -7.62
N SER A 225 -5.63 -20.13 -8.39
CA SER A 225 -5.26 -21.47 -7.90
C SER A 225 -3.76 -21.79 -8.01
N GLY A 226 -2.96 -20.84 -8.51
CA GLY A 226 -1.51 -20.98 -8.74
C GLY A 226 -0.68 -19.88 -8.07
N ASP A 227 0.46 -19.55 -8.67
CA ASP A 227 1.43 -18.57 -8.14
C ASP A 227 0.87 -17.15 -7.98
N LEU A 228 -0.21 -16.82 -8.68
CA LEU A 228 -0.91 -15.54 -8.57
C LEU A 228 -1.93 -15.49 -7.43
N GLU A 229 -2.10 -16.57 -6.65
CA GLU A 229 -3.06 -16.63 -5.55
C GLU A 229 -2.89 -15.40 -4.65
N SER A 230 -3.96 -14.59 -4.61
CA SER A 230 -4.04 -13.37 -3.82
C SER A 230 -5.47 -12.86 -3.72
N PHE A 231 -5.73 -12.03 -2.70
CA PHE A 231 -7.04 -11.41 -2.52
C PHE A 231 -7.48 -10.57 -3.73
N LEU A 232 -6.57 -9.78 -4.31
CA LEU A 232 -6.92 -8.94 -5.47
C LEU A 232 -7.24 -9.78 -6.70
N ILE A 233 -6.55 -10.88 -6.95
CA ILE A 233 -6.87 -11.81 -8.04
C ILE A 233 -8.23 -12.49 -7.78
N GLU A 234 -8.49 -12.95 -6.55
CA GLU A 234 -9.77 -13.54 -6.14
C GLU A 234 -10.94 -12.59 -6.41
N ILE A 235 -10.86 -11.34 -5.91
CA ILE A 235 -11.96 -10.39 -6.07
C ILE A 235 -12.10 -9.89 -7.50
N THR A 236 -11.05 -9.91 -8.31
CA THR A 236 -11.12 -9.59 -9.74
C THR A 236 -12.05 -10.59 -10.46
N GLY A 237 -11.90 -11.88 -10.24
CA GLY A 237 -12.83 -12.89 -10.76
C GLY A 237 -14.29 -12.60 -10.36
N LYS A 238 -14.53 -12.28 -9.09
CA LYS A 238 -15.87 -11.94 -8.56
C LYS A 238 -16.46 -10.69 -9.18
N VAL A 239 -15.66 -9.63 -9.36
CA VAL A 239 -16.09 -8.37 -9.99
C VAL A 239 -16.48 -8.60 -11.45
N LEU A 240 -15.68 -9.36 -12.20
CA LEU A 240 -15.91 -9.64 -13.62
C LEU A 240 -17.10 -10.59 -13.85
N ALA A 241 -17.39 -11.48 -12.90
CA ALA A 241 -18.54 -12.38 -12.95
C ALA A 241 -19.86 -11.70 -12.57
N LYS A 242 -19.82 -10.49 -11.95
CA LYS A 242 -21.05 -9.84 -11.47
C LYS A 242 -21.89 -9.32 -12.63
N VAL A 243 -23.14 -9.78 -12.70
CA VAL A 243 -24.16 -9.29 -13.64
C VAL A 243 -24.83 -8.02 -13.10
N ASP A 244 -24.99 -7.03 -13.95
CA ASP A 244 -25.79 -5.84 -13.66
C ASP A 244 -27.29 -6.14 -13.84
N GLU A 245 -28.07 -5.90 -12.81
CA GLU A 245 -29.51 -6.20 -12.80
C GLU A 245 -30.33 -5.33 -13.78
N LYS A 246 -29.80 -4.18 -14.18
CA LYS A 246 -30.52 -3.24 -15.06
C LYS A 246 -30.29 -3.57 -16.55
N THR A 247 -29.06 -3.93 -16.91
CA THR A 247 -28.68 -4.18 -18.32
C THR A 247 -28.69 -5.67 -18.68
N GLY A 248 -28.56 -6.56 -17.68
CA GLY A 248 -28.40 -8.00 -17.87
C GLY A 248 -27.01 -8.40 -18.37
N GLY A 249 -26.08 -7.45 -18.58
CA GLY A 249 -24.71 -7.68 -18.96
C GLY A 249 -23.75 -7.61 -17.77
N PRO A 250 -22.42 -7.72 -17.99
CA PRO A 250 -21.44 -7.58 -16.91
C PRO A 250 -21.51 -6.21 -16.27
N LEU A 251 -21.49 -6.16 -14.92
CA LEU A 251 -21.53 -4.89 -14.19
C LEU A 251 -20.32 -3.99 -14.50
N VAL A 252 -19.15 -4.58 -14.75
CA VAL A 252 -17.93 -3.83 -15.06
C VAL A 252 -18.06 -2.97 -16.30
N ASP A 253 -18.85 -3.38 -17.29
CA ASP A 253 -19.05 -2.67 -18.56
C ASP A 253 -19.83 -1.35 -18.40
N VAL A 254 -20.58 -1.20 -17.30
CA VAL A 254 -21.35 0.01 -17.00
C VAL A 254 -20.74 0.86 -15.89
N ILE A 255 -19.62 0.43 -15.32
CA ILE A 255 -18.83 1.23 -14.37
C ILE A 255 -18.05 2.29 -15.15
N VAL A 256 -18.09 3.54 -14.66
CA VAL A 256 -17.31 4.64 -15.25
C VAL A 256 -15.81 4.39 -15.09
N ASP A 257 -15.06 4.50 -16.17
CA ASP A 257 -13.60 4.32 -16.27
C ASP A 257 -12.78 5.45 -15.59
N ARG A 258 -13.06 5.68 -14.32
CA ARG A 258 -12.40 6.69 -13.48
C ARG A 258 -12.08 6.10 -12.11
N ALA A 259 -10.80 5.88 -11.83
CA ALA A 259 -10.34 5.37 -10.55
C ALA A 259 -10.12 6.49 -9.52
N GLY A 260 -10.78 6.38 -8.37
CA GLY A 260 -10.56 7.29 -7.22
C GLY A 260 -9.29 6.96 -6.45
N GLN A 261 -8.79 7.94 -5.68
CA GLN A 261 -7.66 7.75 -4.76
C GLN A 261 -7.82 8.61 -3.51
N LYS A 262 -7.24 8.15 -2.39
CA LYS A 262 -7.24 8.88 -1.10
C LYS A 262 -5.89 9.50 -0.74
N GLY A 263 -4.89 9.41 -1.63
CA GLY A 263 -3.58 10.06 -1.51
C GLY A 263 -2.44 9.16 -1.02
N THR A 264 -2.70 7.98 -0.46
CA THR A 264 -1.64 7.10 0.08
C THR A 264 -0.62 6.66 -0.96
N GLY A 265 -1.04 6.28 -2.16
CA GLY A 265 -0.12 5.96 -3.26
C GLY A 265 0.72 7.16 -3.70
N THR A 266 0.12 8.36 -3.74
CA THR A 266 0.84 9.60 -4.03
C THR A 266 1.90 9.90 -2.98
N TRP A 267 1.60 9.73 -1.68
CA TRP A 267 2.57 9.91 -0.61
C TRP A 267 3.72 8.91 -0.71
N THR A 268 3.42 7.64 -1.05
CA THR A 268 4.43 6.60 -1.27
C THR A 268 5.40 7.01 -2.39
N ALA A 269 4.87 7.50 -3.53
CA ALA A 269 5.68 7.93 -4.67
C ALA A 269 6.53 9.17 -4.34
N ILE A 270 5.97 10.18 -3.66
CA ILE A 270 6.70 11.40 -3.26
C ILE A 270 7.83 11.06 -2.30
N ASP A 271 7.57 10.22 -1.32
CA ASP A 271 8.58 9.81 -0.34
C ASP A 271 9.71 9.02 -0.99
N ALA A 272 9.39 8.09 -1.91
CA ALA A 272 10.40 7.35 -2.66
C ALA A 272 11.32 8.27 -3.48
N LEU A 273 10.78 9.33 -4.09
CA LEU A 273 11.59 10.35 -4.77
C LEU A 273 12.52 11.08 -3.79
N GLY A 274 12.04 11.38 -2.59
CA GLY A 274 12.85 11.97 -1.52
C GLY A 274 13.98 11.06 -1.03
N LEU A 275 13.72 9.76 -0.95
CA LEU A 275 14.69 8.72 -0.58
C LEU A 275 15.64 8.34 -1.73
N GLY A 276 15.38 8.76 -2.96
CA GLY A 276 16.13 8.32 -4.14
C GLY A 276 15.88 6.85 -4.53
N ILE A 277 14.75 6.28 -4.12
CA ILE A 277 14.39 4.89 -4.43
C ILE A 277 13.58 4.83 -5.74
N PRO A 278 13.99 4.03 -6.73
CA PRO A 278 13.26 3.89 -7.99
C PRO A 278 11.99 3.05 -7.81
N LEU A 279 10.86 3.73 -7.58
CA LEU A 279 9.55 3.15 -7.31
C LEU A 279 8.64 3.28 -8.55
N THR A 280 9.06 2.68 -9.67
CA THR A 280 8.43 2.92 -10.97
C THR A 280 7.00 2.40 -11.04
N GLY A 281 6.73 1.14 -10.69
CA GLY A 281 5.41 0.53 -10.81
C GLY A 281 4.32 1.24 -9.99
N ILE A 282 4.63 1.61 -8.74
CA ILE A 282 3.70 2.33 -7.87
C ILE A 282 3.44 3.75 -8.40
N THR A 283 4.48 4.44 -8.88
CA THR A 283 4.37 5.79 -9.43
C THR A 283 3.52 5.80 -10.71
N GLU A 284 3.72 4.85 -11.62
CA GLU A 284 2.91 4.69 -12.82
C GLU A 284 1.43 4.41 -12.48
N ALA A 285 1.15 3.61 -11.45
CA ALA A 285 -0.21 3.39 -10.99
C ALA A 285 -0.89 4.68 -10.51
N VAL A 286 -0.15 5.59 -9.86
CA VAL A 286 -0.66 6.90 -9.46
C VAL A 286 -0.94 7.77 -10.68
N PHE A 287 -0.05 7.80 -11.68
CA PHE A 287 -0.24 8.54 -12.92
C PHE A 287 -1.41 7.99 -13.74
N ALA A 288 -1.54 6.67 -13.85
CA ALA A 288 -2.66 6.04 -14.54
C ALA A 288 -4.02 6.42 -13.92
N ARG A 289 -4.13 6.47 -12.59
CA ARG A 289 -5.34 6.98 -11.92
C ARG A 289 -5.59 8.46 -12.23
N GLY A 290 -4.54 9.28 -12.26
CA GLY A 290 -4.62 10.68 -12.68
C GLY A 290 -5.13 10.81 -14.12
N LEU A 291 -4.56 10.04 -15.05
CA LEU A 291 -5.01 10.00 -16.46
C LEU A 291 -6.46 9.53 -16.57
N SER A 292 -6.88 8.54 -15.79
CA SER A 292 -8.28 8.07 -15.79
C SER A 292 -9.28 9.17 -15.43
N ALA A 293 -8.87 10.14 -14.60
CA ALA A 293 -9.72 11.26 -14.20
C ALA A 293 -9.97 12.29 -15.32
N LEU A 294 -9.11 12.35 -16.35
CA LEU A 294 -9.20 13.27 -17.48
C LEU A 294 -10.20 12.78 -18.57
N ARG A 295 -11.34 12.26 -18.17
CA ARG A 295 -12.28 11.57 -19.05
C ARG A 295 -12.74 12.39 -20.26
N ASP A 296 -13.14 13.64 -20.05
CA ASP A 296 -13.63 14.51 -21.14
C ASP A 296 -12.51 14.90 -22.10
N GLU A 297 -11.29 15.07 -21.59
CA GLU A 297 -10.11 15.34 -22.38
C GLU A 297 -9.71 14.11 -23.21
N ARG A 298 -9.68 12.91 -22.60
CA ARG A 298 -9.43 11.64 -23.31
C ARG A 298 -10.44 11.39 -24.43
N LYS A 299 -11.73 11.72 -24.20
CA LYS A 299 -12.77 11.61 -25.23
C LYS A 299 -12.48 12.49 -26.44
N LYS A 300 -11.94 13.71 -26.26
CA LYS A 300 -11.51 14.57 -27.37
C LYS A 300 -10.24 14.03 -28.03
N ALA A 301 -9.28 13.61 -27.22
CA ALA A 301 -8.01 13.06 -27.70
C ALA A 301 -8.22 11.82 -28.59
N SER A 302 -9.16 10.92 -28.23
CA SER A 302 -9.44 9.70 -28.99
C SER A 302 -9.94 9.92 -30.42
N THR A 303 -10.47 11.11 -30.72
CA THR A 303 -10.91 11.49 -32.09
C THR A 303 -9.90 12.36 -32.81
N THR A 304 -8.82 12.79 -32.15
CA THR A 304 -7.86 13.77 -32.68
C THR A 304 -6.47 13.18 -32.91
N LEU A 305 -6.04 12.32 -31.99
CA LEU A 305 -4.71 11.72 -32.01
C LEU A 305 -4.73 10.40 -32.79
N ALA A 306 -3.77 10.25 -33.69
CA ALA A 306 -3.60 9.02 -34.46
C ALA A 306 -2.81 7.97 -33.64
N GLY A 307 -3.14 6.71 -33.86
CA GLY A 307 -2.46 5.57 -33.26
C GLY A 307 -3.05 4.24 -33.73
N PRO A 308 -2.45 3.11 -33.41
CA PRO A 308 -3.03 1.81 -33.72
C PRO A 308 -4.35 1.62 -32.94
N ASN A 309 -5.28 0.89 -33.54
CA ASN A 309 -6.48 0.41 -32.85
C ASN A 309 -6.26 -1.05 -32.49
N PRO A 310 -6.48 -1.45 -31.24
CA PRO A 310 -6.35 -2.84 -30.84
C PRO A 310 -7.24 -3.74 -31.70
N SER A 311 -6.70 -4.88 -32.10
CA SER A 311 -7.44 -5.91 -32.83
C SER A 311 -7.21 -7.26 -32.21
N ALA A 312 -8.30 -8.02 -32.10
CA ALA A 312 -8.22 -9.35 -31.53
C ALA A 312 -7.38 -10.29 -32.42
N ALA A 313 -6.40 -10.97 -31.82
CA ALA A 313 -5.60 -11.99 -32.50
C ALA A 313 -6.42 -13.25 -32.83
N GLU A 314 -6.08 -13.96 -33.92
CA GLU A 314 -6.79 -15.20 -34.31
C GLU A 314 -6.46 -16.38 -33.42
N ASP A 315 -5.20 -16.50 -32.93
CA ASP A 315 -4.76 -17.50 -31.96
C ASP A 315 -4.21 -16.85 -30.71
N ARG A 316 -4.69 -17.24 -29.53
CA ARG A 316 -4.57 -16.48 -28.28
C ARG A 316 -4.13 -17.31 -27.10
N THR A 317 -3.96 -18.62 -27.25
CA THR A 317 -3.65 -19.51 -26.15
C THR A 317 -2.33 -19.11 -25.47
N ASP A 318 -1.32 -18.81 -26.29
CA ASP A 318 -0.01 -18.39 -25.79
C ASP A 318 -0.07 -17.00 -25.13
N LEU A 319 -0.91 -16.08 -25.65
CA LEU A 319 -1.03 -14.71 -25.11
C LEU A 319 -1.59 -14.70 -23.67
N VAL A 320 -2.59 -15.53 -23.37
CA VAL A 320 -3.18 -15.61 -22.02
C VAL A 320 -2.13 -16.07 -21.01
N ASP A 321 -1.33 -17.07 -21.36
CA ASP A 321 -0.25 -17.55 -20.49
C ASP A 321 0.90 -16.53 -20.39
N ASP A 322 1.25 -15.86 -21.48
CA ASP A 322 2.23 -14.77 -21.48
C ASP A 322 1.83 -13.63 -20.53
N ILE A 323 0.56 -13.23 -20.55
CA ILE A 323 0.02 -12.20 -19.64
C ILE A 323 0.08 -12.69 -18.18
N ARG A 324 -0.24 -13.94 -17.91
CA ARG A 324 -0.13 -14.53 -16.58
C ARG A 324 1.30 -14.45 -16.04
N GLN A 325 2.27 -14.88 -16.85
CA GLN A 325 3.69 -14.83 -16.47
C GLN A 325 4.20 -13.40 -16.28
N ALA A 326 3.84 -12.49 -17.19
CA ALA A 326 4.19 -11.08 -17.09
C ALA A 326 3.58 -10.42 -15.84
N LEU A 327 2.33 -10.73 -15.52
CA LEU A 327 1.65 -10.26 -14.32
C LEU A 327 2.39 -10.71 -13.07
N TYR A 328 2.75 -11.99 -12.97
CA TYR A 328 3.47 -12.51 -11.82
C TYR A 328 4.84 -11.83 -11.64
N ALA A 329 5.65 -11.74 -12.70
CA ALA A 329 6.95 -11.08 -12.66
C ALA A 329 6.84 -9.60 -12.24
N SER A 330 5.86 -8.88 -12.79
CA SER A 330 5.63 -7.48 -12.46
C SER A 330 5.14 -7.26 -11.03
N LYS A 331 4.30 -8.17 -10.50
CA LYS A 331 3.92 -8.18 -9.07
C LYS A 331 5.14 -8.37 -8.18
N VAL A 332 6.03 -9.32 -8.49
CA VAL A 332 7.29 -9.51 -7.75
C VAL A 332 8.12 -8.22 -7.72
N VAL A 333 8.24 -7.53 -8.87
CA VAL A 333 8.94 -6.23 -8.93
C VAL A 333 8.26 -5.17 -8.06
N ALA A 334 6.93 -5.06 -8.09
CA ALA A 334 6.19 -4.08 -7.30
C ALA A 334 6.43 -4.26 -5.78
N TYR A 335 6.41 -5.52 -5.30
CA TYR A 335 6.75 -5.82 -3.91
C TYR A 335 8.23 -5.57 -3.61
N ALA A 336 9.15 -5.97 -4.50
CA ALA A 336 10.58 -5.70 -4.34
C ALA A 336 10.86 -4.19 -4.18
N GLN A 337 10.22 -3.36 -4.98
CA GLN A 337 10.31 -1.90 -4.89
C GLN A 337 9.76 -1.36 -3.56
N GLY A 338 8.60 -1.83 -3.12
CA GLY A 338 8.00 -1.41 -1.86
C GLY A 338 8.84 -1.81 -0.64
N PHE A 339 9.38 -3.02 -0.63
CA PHE A 339 10.29 -3.48 0.44
C PHE A 339 11.62 -2.71 0.44
N ALA A 340 12.19 -2.40 -0.72
CA ALA A 340 13.38 -1.56 -0.83
C ALA A 340 13.12 -0.14 -0.29
N GLN A 341 11.94 0.44 -0.53
CA GLN A 341 11.56 1.73 0.03
C GLN A 341 11.44 1.66 1.55
N MET A 342 10.79 0.63 2.11
CA MET A 342 10.70 0.46 3.58
C MET A 342 12.07 0.33 4.22
N ARG A 343 12.99 -0.42 3.59
CA ARG A 343 14.38 -0.54 4.05
C ARG A 343 15.10 0.81 4.08
N ALA A 344 15.00 1.58 2.99
CA ALA A 344 15.63 2.89 2.90
C ALA A 344 15.08 3.86 3.96
N ALA A 345 13.76 3.90 4.13
CA ALA A 345 13.13 4.73 5.15
C ALA A 345 13.49 4.28 6.58
N SER A 346 13.61 2.97 6.81
CA SER A 346 14.05 2.42 8.09
C SER A 346 15.44 2.91 8.47
N LEU A 347 16.37 2.90 7.51
CA LEU A 347 17.74 3.40 7.70
C LEU A 347 17.77 4.92 7.91
N GLN A 348 16.98 5.68 7.13
CA GLN A 348 16.96 7.14 7.23
C GLN A 348 16.37 7.64 8.54
N ASN A 349 15.41 6.91 9.13
CA ASN A 349 14.67 7.34 10.32
C ASN A 349 15.03 6.54 11.59
N ASP A 350 16.03 5.68 11.54
CA ASP A 350 16.44 4.80 12.64
C ASP A 350 15.27 3.96 13.21
N TRP A 351 14.36 3.48 12.34
CA TRP A 351 13.18 2.73 12.77
C TRP A 351 13.46 1.25 13.07
N ASN A 352 14.52 0.72 12.48
CA ASN A 352 14.91 -0.68 12.67
C ASN A 352 13.79 -1.68 12.32
N LEU A 353 13.13 -1.46 11.15
CA LEU A 353 12.00 -2.28 10.69
C LEU A 353 12.43 -3.73 10.44
N ASP A 354 11.69 -4.67 11.00
CA ASP A 354 11.77 -6.08 10.61
C ASP A 354 10.91 -6.34 9.37
N LEU A 355 11.54 -6.40 8.20
CA LEU A 355 10.85 -6.58 6.92
C LEU A 355 10.21 -7.97 6.79
N GLY A 356 10.78 -9.00 7.42
CA GLY A 356 10.17 -10.32 7.50
C GLY A 356 8.88 -10.32 8.31
N ALA A 357 8.86 -9.58 9.43
CA ALA A 357 7.65 -9.36 10.20
C ALA A 357 6.58 -8.59 9.40
N MET A 358 6.98 -7.60 8.58
CA MET A 358 6.04 -6.90 7.70
C MET A 358 5.39 -7.86 6.69
N ALA A 359 6.17 -8.72 6.05
CA ALA A 359 5.63 -9.76 5.18
C ALA A 359 4.67 -10.69 5.95
N THR A 360 4.99 -11.04 7.19
CA THR A 360 4.19 -11.92 8.05
C THR A 360 2.81 -11.32 8.34
N ILE A 361 2.74 -10.05 8.75
CA ILE A 361 1.46 -9.42 9.08
C ILE A 361 0.58 -9.09 7.89
N TRP A 362 1.13 -9.11 6.67
CA TRP A 362 0.35 -8.90 5.43
C TRP A 362 -0.24 -10.18 4.84
N ARG A 363 0.04 -11.37 5.42
CA ARG A 363 -0.50 -12.65 4.95
C ARG A 363 -2.01 -12.80 5.12
N GLY A 364 -2.61 -12.09 6.07
CA GLY A 364 -4.05 -12.11 6.34
C GLY A 364 -4.58 -10.72 6.71
N GLY A 365 -5.89 -10.52 6.59
CA GLY A 365 -6.55 -9.30 7.02
C GLY A 365 -6.13 -8.03 6.27
N CYS A 366 -5.61 -8.15 5.07
CA CYS A 366 -5.21 -7.00 4.27
C CYS A 366 -5.54 -7.19 2.78
N ILE A 367 -5.48 -6.09 2.03
CA ILE A 367 -5.84 -6.08 0.60
C ILE A 367 -4.77 -6.73 -0.27
N ILE A 368 -3.50 -6.70 0.14
CA ILE A 368 -2.38 -7.24 -0.64
C ILE A 368 -1.97 -8.66 -0.20
N ARG A 369 -2.81 -9.36 0.58
CA ARG A 369 -2.49 -10.73 0.98
C ARG A 369 -2.31 -11.63 -0.24
N ALA A 370 -1.20 -12.37 -0.27
CA ALA A 370 -0.79 -13.23 -1.36
C ALA A 370 0.07 -14.39 -0.85
N GLN A 371 0.04 -15.52 -1.54
CA GLN A 371 0.80 -16.71 -1.16
C GLN A 371 2.31 -16.44 -1.08
N PHE A 372 2.87 -15.66 -2.00
CA PHE A 372 4.31 -15.40 -2.04
C PHE A 372 4.84 -14.53 -0.88
N LEU A 373 3.99 -13.91 -0.05
CA LEU A 373 4.41 -13.23 1.18
C LEU A 373 5.16 -14.18 2.14
N ASN A 374 4.82 -15.47 2.14
CA ASN A 374 5.60 -16.47 2.88
C ASN A 374 7.05 -16.54 2.38
N ARG A 375 7.26 -16.46 1.06
CA ARG A 375 8.61 -16.45 0.46
C ARG A 375 9.39 -15.20 0.81
N ILE A 376 8.71 -14.04 0.91
CA ILE A 376 9.33 -12.78 1.35
C ILE A 376 9.76 -12.88 2.82
N ARG A 377 8.86 -13.40 3.70
CA ARG A 377 9.19 -13.65 5.10
C ARG A 377 10.44 -14.52 5.24
N ASP A 378 10.45 -15.65 4.54
CA ASP A 378 11.55 -16.62 4.62
C ASP A 378 12.86 -15.99 4.10
N ALA A 379 12.80 -15.21 3.02
CA ALA A 379 13.95 -14.50 2.48
C ALA A 379 14.60 -13.53 3.48
N TYR A 380 13.80 -12.73 4.19
CA TYR A 380 14.32 -11.82 5.23
C TYR A 380 14.73 -12.55 6.51
N ALA A 381 14.16 -13.72 6.81
CA ALA A 381 14.62 -14.56 7.92
C ALA A 381 16.02 -15.13 7.65
N GLU A 382 16.32 -15.50 6.40
CA GLU A 382 17.64 -15.99 5.97
C GLU A 382 18.65 -14.84 5.76
N HIS A 383 18.18 -13.71 5.23
CA HIS A 383 19.00 -12.55 4.85
C HIS A 383 18.38 -11.24 5.37
N PRO A 384 18.54 -10.90 6.67
CA PRO A 384 17.93 -9.68 7.24
C PRO A 384 18.36 -8.38 6.55
N ASP A 385 19.58 -8.34 6.01
CA ASP A 385 20.15 -7.18 5.32
C ASP A 385 19.97 -7.19 3.81
N LEU A 386 19.05 -8.02 3.30
CA LEU A 386 18.80 -8.16 1.86
C LEU A 386 18.46 -6.82 1.21
N ASP A 387 19.23 -6.42 0.20
CA ASP A 387 19.02 -5.15 -0.51
C ASP A 387 17.77 -5.16 -1.38
N ASN A 388 17.48 -6.29 -2.03
CA ASN A 388 16.35 -6.40 -2.96
C ASN A 388 15.88 -7.85 -3.08
N LEU A 389 14.56 -8.06 -3.04
CA LEU A 389 13.94 -9.38 -3.18
C LEU A 389 14.30 -10.09 -4.49
N LEU A 390 14.58 -9.36 -5.57
CA LEU A 390 14.97 -9.93 -6.86
C LEU A 390 16.30 -10.73 -6.80
N MET A 391 17.10 -10.55 -5.74
CA MET A 391 18.36 -11.28 -5.52
C MET A 391 18.16 -12.61 -4.81
N VAL A 392 16.97 -12.92 -4.33
CA VAL A 392 16.64 -14.20 -3.67
C VAL A 392 16.39 -15.28 -4.73
N PRO A 393 16.96 -16.48 -4.61
CA PRO A 393 16.87 -17.52 -5.64
C PRO A 393 15.48 -17.80 -6.16
N TYR A 394 14.49 -17.91 -5.27
CA TYR A 394 13.09 -18.11 -5.66
C TYR A 394 12.57 -17.03 -6.62
N PHE A 395 12.77 -15.74 -6.28
CA PHE A 395 12.29 -14.63 -7.10
C PHE A 395 13.15 -14.44 -8.35
N THR A 396 14.46 -14.66 -8.25
CA THR A 396 15.36 -14.64 -9.41
C THR A 396 14.93 -15.64 -10.48
N GLU A 397 14.62 -16.88 -10.07
CA GLU A 397 14.17 -17.94 -10.97
C GLU A 397 12.78 -17.64 -11.55
N ALA A 398 11.84 -17.21 -10.71
CA ALA A 398 10.48 -16.89 -11.14
C ALA A 398 10.46 -15.78 -12.20
N VAL A 399 11.23 -14.71 -11.98
CA VAL A 399 11.34 -13.62 -12.96
C VAL A 399 12.12 -14.05 -14.20
N ALA A 400 13.18 -14.86 -14.06
CA ALA A 400 13.94 -15.39 -15.19
C ALA A 400 13.07 -16.24 -16.12
N ASN A 401 12.22 -17.10 -15.57
CA ASN A 401 11.31 -17.95 -16.33
C ASN A 401 10.24 -17.14 -17.09
N ALA A 402 9.85 -15.97 -16.58
CA ALA A 402 8.85 -15.10 -17.20
C ALA A 402 9.41 -14.15 -18.28
N GLN A 403 10.74 -14.04 -18.45
CA GLN A 403 11.37 -13.01 -19.27
C GLN A 403 10.84 -12.93 -20.70
N ASP A 404 10.77 -14.06 -21.40
CA ASP A 404 10.36 -14.09 -22.80
C ASP A 404 8.88 -13.71 -22.96
N ALA A 405 8.03 -14.26 -22.10
CA ALA A 405 6.61 -13.96 -22.04
C ALA A 405 6.36 -12.46 -21.76
N TRP A 406 7.04 -11.93 -20.74
CA TRP A 406 6.91 -10.53 -20.35
C TRP A 406 7.29 -9.56 -21.49
N ARG A 407 8.37 -9.86 -22.21
CA ARG A 407 8.80 -9.06 -23.37
C ARG A 407 7.80 -9.13 -24.51
N ARG A 408 7.26 -10.33 -24.82
CA ARG A 408 6.19 -10.49 -25.83
C ARG A 408 4.96 -9.66 -25.47
N VAL A 409 4.52 -9.68 -24.21
CA VAL A 409 3.40 -8.85 -23.73
C VAL A 409 3.65 -7.36 -23.97
N VAL A 410 4.85 -6.85 -23.61
CA VAL A 410 5.19 -5.43 -23.79
C VAL A 410 5.26 -5.06 -25.27
N VAL A 411 5.83 -5.91 -26.13
CA VAL A 411 5.88 -5.70 -27.58
C VAL A 411 4.47 -5.67 -28.16
N THR A 412 3.66 -6.70 -27.85
CA THR A 412 2.29 -6.84 -28.33
C THR A 412 1.43 -5.62 -27.92
N ALA A 413 1.50 -5.21 -26.67
CA ALA A 413 0.76 -4.03 -26.19
C ALA A 413 1.16 -2.76 -26.93
N THR A 414 2.46 -2.56 -27.16
CA THR A 414 2.97 -1.39 -27.90
C THR A 414 2.51 -1.38 -29.35
N GLU A 415 2.59 -2.50 -30.04
CA GLU A 415 2.12 -2.64 -31.44
C GLU A 415 0.62 -2.45 -31.57
N GLN A 416 -0.14 -2.87 -30.57
CA GLN A 416 -1.61 -2.76 -30.53
C GLN A 416 -2.10 -1.42 -29.95
N GLY A 417 -1.22 -0.55 -29.46
CA GLY A 417 -1.60 0.73 -28.83
C GLY A 417 -2.34 0.59 -27.49
N VAL A 418 -2.14 -0.52 -26.79
CA VAL A 418 -2.68 -0.74 -25.43
C VAL A 418 -1.69 -0.20 -24.41
N ALA A 419 -2.16 0.71 -23.54
CA ALA A 419 -1.31 1.33 -22.53
C ALA A 419 -1.11 0.40 -21.33
N ILE A 420 0.13 -0.01 -21.09
CA ILE A 420 0.52 -0.89 -19.98
C ILE A 420 1.69 -0.29 -19.18
N PRO A 421 1.55 0.91 -18.60
CA PRO A 421 2.65 1.61 -17.94
C PRO A 421 3.27 0.81 -16.78
N ALA A 422 2.49 0.09 -15.99
CA ALA A 422 3.01 -0.69 -14.87
C ALA A 422 3.81 -1.91 -15.33
N PHE A 423 3.34 -2.67 -16.33
CA PHE A 423 4.13 -3.76 -16.93
C PHE A 423 5.43 -3.27 -17.55
N SER A 424 5.35 -2.20 -18.35
CA SER A 424 6.49 -1.64 -19.08
C SER A 424 7.53 -1.06 -18.13
N SER A 425 7.12 -0.31 -17.10
CA SER A 425 8.04 0.27 -16.14
C SER A 425 8.68 -0.77 -15.22
N SER A 426 7.95 -1.83 -14.87
CA SER A 426 8.49 -2.95 -14.11
C SER A 426 9.57 -3.69 -14.88
N LEU A 427 9.35 -3.96 -16.18
CA LEU A 427 10.37 -4.56 -17.06
C LEU A 427 11.58 -3.65 -17.22
N SER A 428 11.37 -2.36 -17.44
CA SER A 428 12.44 -1.37 -17.55
C SER A 428 13.28 -1.26 -16.27
N TYR A 429 12.62 -1.31 -15.09
CA TYR A 429 13.30 -1.36 -13.80
C TYR A 429 14.18 -2.61 -13.69
N TYR A 430 13.63 -3.78 -13.99
CA TYR A 430 14.37 -5.04 -13.95
C TYR A 430 15.58 -5.02 -14.87
N ASP A 431 15.43 -4.55 -16.12
CA ASP A 431 16.53 -4.46 -17.07
C ASP A 431 17.60 -3.45 -16.64
N GLY A 432 17.21 -2.34 -16.04
CA GLY A 432 18.12 -1.36 -15.47
C GLY A 432 18.87 -1.88 -14.25
N TYR A 433 18.12 -2.56 -13.34
CA TYR A 433 18.67 -3.07 -12.08
C TYR A 433 19.73 -4.17 -12.27
N ARG A 434 19.51 -5.09 -13.21
CA ARG A 434 20.46 -6.18 -13.52
C ARG A 434 21.66 -5.76 -14.40
N ARG A 435 21.75 -4.48 -14.77
CA ARG A 435 22.79 -3.99 -15.67
C ARG A 435 23.93 -3.36 -14.90
N GLU A 436 25.11 -3.98 -14.94
CA GLU A 436 26.31 -3.49 -14.25
C GLU A 436 26.69 -2.06 -14.66
N ARG A 437 26.67 -1.75 -15.95
CA ARG A 437 27.01 -0.44 -16.48
C ARG A 437 25.87 0.16 -17.29
N GLY A 438 25.13 1.10 -16.69
CA GLY A 438 24.08 1.85 -17.34
C GLY A 438 24.58 3.09 -18.10
N PRO A 439 23.69 3.85 -18.76
CA PRO A 439 24.01 5.01 -19.59
C PRO A 439 24.14 6.32 -18.80
N ALA A 440 24.10 6.29 -17.46
CA ALA A 440 24.17 7.49 -16.60
C ALA A 440 25.49 8.25 -16.71
N ASN A 441 26.55 7.60 -17.22
CA ASN A 441 27.83 8.23 -17.53
C ASN A 441 27.69 9.40 -18.52
N LEU A 442 26.81 9.30 -19.51
CA LEU A 442 26.54 10.40 -20.44
C LEU A 442 25.83 11.56 -19.72
N ILE A 443 24.88 11.25 -18.85
CA ILE A 443 24.19 12.29 -18.04
C ILE A 443 25.23 13.05 -17.21
N GLN A 444 26.14 12.35 -16.55
CA GLN A 444 27.17 12.98 -15.73
C GLN A 444 28.16 13.79 -16.56
N GLY A 445 28.54 13.31 -17.74
CA GLY A 445 29.38 14.08 -18.68
C GLY A 445 28.68 15.35 -19.19
N LEU A 446 27.36 15.29 -19.49
CA LEU A 446 26.59 16.47 -19.85
C LEU A 446 26.49 17.47 -18.70
N ARG A 447 26.29 17.02 -17.46
CA ARG A 447 26.28 17.87 -16.26
C ARG A 447 27.63 18.54 -16.06
N ASP A 448 28.73 17.82 -16.28
CA ASP A 448 30.07 18.39 -16.20
C ASP A 448 30.31 19.43 -17.31
N PHE A 449 29.83 19.16 -18.53
CA PHE A 449 29.96 20.08 -19.65
C PHE A 449 29.33 21.45 -19.40
N PHE A 450 28.06 21.48 -18.93
CA PHE A 450 27.35 22.75 -18.77
C PHE A 450 27.51 23.39 -17.39
N GLY A 451 27.93 22.66 -16.37
CA GLY A 451 27.90 23.14 -15.00
C GLY A 451 29.13 22.81 -14.16
N ALA A 452 30.18 22.22 -14.75
CA ALA A 452 31.35 21.74 -14.02
C ALA A 452 31.02 20.89 -12.78
N HIS A 453 29.99 20.02 -12.93
CA HIS A 453 29.48 19.18 -11.83
C HIS A 453 30.38 17.98 -11.51
N THR A 454 31.53 17.89 -12.13
CA THR A 454 32.51 16.84 -11.97
C THR A 454 32.02 15.44 -12.33
N TYR A 455 32.88 14.49 -12.45
CA TYR A 455 32.57 13.07 -12.61
C TYR A 455 33.66 12.23 -11.95
N GLU A 456 33.31 11.02 -11.56
CA GLU A 456 34.24 9.99 -11.12
C GLU A 456 34.63 9.14 -12.31
N ARG A 457 35.86 8.61 -12.28
CA ARG A 457 36.36 7.70 -13.30
C ARG A 457 36.38 6.27 -12.78
N ILE A 458 36.20 5.29 -13.69
CA ILE A 458 36.27 3.86 -13.35
C ILE A 458 37.71 3.34 -13.22
N ASP A 459 38.70 4.11 -13.71
CA ASP A 459 40.11 3.75 -13.81
C ASP A 459 41.02 4.65 -12.95
N ALA A 460 40.46 5.62 -12.23
CA ALA A 460 41.17 6.50 -11.31
C ALA A 460 40.28 6.98 -10.18
N GLU A 461 40.81 7.06 -8.96
CA GLU A 461 40.12 7.61 -7.81
C GLU A 461 40.07 9.14 -7.86
N GLY A 462 39.00 9.74 -7.34
CA GLY A 462 38.82 11.18 -7.22
C GLY A 462 37.76 11.75 -8.13
N SER A 463 37.54 13.05 -8.01
CA SER A 463 36.59 13.83 -8.82
C SER A 463 37.33 14.58 -9.92
N PHE A 464 36.79 14.56 -11.13
CA PHE A 464 37.39 15.13 -12.33
C PHE A 464 36.42 16.11 -13.00
N HIS A 465 37.04 17.13 -13.65
CA HIS A 465 36.33 18.08 -14.53
C HIS A 465 37.08 18.19 -15.84
N THR A 466 36.40 18.15 -16.96
CA THR A 466 36.95 18.44 -18.27
C THR A 466 36.68 19.88 -18.65
N ARG A 467 37.67 20.64 -19.08
CA ARG A 467 37.57 22.02 -19.57
C ARG A 467 36.99 22.06 -20.98
N TRP A 468 35.72 21.58 -21.12
CA TRP A 468 35.06 21.30 -22.40
C TRP A 468 35.07 22.48 -23.39
N ALA A 469 34.83 23.69 -22.91
CA ALA A 469 34.76 24.92 -23.73
C ALA A 469 36.11 25.61 -23.95
N GLN A 470 37.22 25.03 -23.44
CA GLN A 470 38.54 25.61 -23.54
C GLN A 470 39.46 24.70 -24.39
N ASP A 471 40.31 23.97 -23.74
CA ASP A 471 41.36 23.13 -24.36
C ASP A 471 41.06 21.62 -24.25
N GLY A 472 39.91 21.24 -23.64
CA GLY A 472 39.54 19.86 -23.44
C GLY A 472 40.36 19.11 -22.38
N THR A 473 41.25 19.80 -21.64
CA THR A 473 42.05 19.15 -20.60
C THR A 473 41.20 18.71 -19.42
N GLU A 474 41.47 17.51 -18.92
CA GLU A 474 40.90 17.00 -17.68
C GLU A 474 41.73 17.47 -16.49
N VAL A 475 41.08 17.91 -15.44
CA VAL A 475 41.70 18.30 -14.18
C VAL A 475 41.05 17.54 -13.01
N ARG A 476 41.86 17.12 -12.05
CA ARG A 476 41.36 16.55 -10.80
C ARG A 476 40.95 17.70 -9.87
N THR A 477 39.82 17.56 -9.19
CA THR A 477 39.18 18.65 -8.42
C THR A 477 39.17 18.43 -6.91
N ASP A 478 39.59 17.25 -6.43
CA ASP A 478 39.72 16.86 -5.02
C ASP A 478 41.19 16.69 -4.59
#